data_cc4d0cec3dd0e4a814a24858f918cebb
#
_entry.id   cc4d0cec3dd0e4a814a24858f918cebb
#
_cell.length_a   1.000
_cell.length_b   1.000
_cell.length_c   1.000
_cell.angle_alpha   90.00
_cell.angle_beta   90.00
_cell.angle_gamma   90.00
#
_symmetry.space_group_name_H-M   'P 1'
#
loop_
_entity.id
_entity.type
_entity.pdbx_description
1 polymer ?
#
loop_
_entity_poly.entity_id
_entity_poly.type
_entity_poly.pdbx_seq_one_letter_code
_entity_poly.pdbx_strand_id
1 'polypeptide(L)'
;MAEMIAAAPRARWDVGRIGVGLGVALGLALVAFANGGYFPTAWSWGALVALTLVAGYLVVVAAARPSTMSLVSLGGLAGFCAWTWFALLWSDDPAGTVLEGQRTLVYIAALAALVLVVRRATAPLLLGATLVAVFLASGYGLLTRLFPERLGVFDPVAAYRLEEPLSYWNALGIFAAMGALLALGFAARARSLVGRALPAAMLPILLSTVYFTFGRGAWVASAIGLAIAIAVDPRRLQLLLTALVLAPTSALAVLLSSQEKALTRTDAPLSAASRDGHRLAVYLLVLAGVTALAAVALAFAERRIAAPRTARFAFGGALALVAVASLLAIFVRYGGPVALVHKGYDSFTTTPAETSANLNQRLFTFSGSYRAELWRAAWEDYKAHPALGSGPGTYEQYWNSHRPIRHKVRDAHNLYLEVLGELGPLGLLLLLIALGAPLLAGFAARGHPLVPAALAAYLAYVAHAAVDWDWEMAAVTLVALSCGAALLAVADDREGPPLLSIPIRAAGTAIALLLVALAFVGLVGSSALGASDRALTKGRYGEARSQARKAASWWRWSPDPWRQLGDTQAAQGDSVGAQKSYRKAISKSRRDWMLWYDLSTVSDGPAAERALSEAARLNPYFRSDLEGTSDVSR
;
A
#
# COMPACT_ATOMS: atom_id res chain seq x y z
N MET A 1 -6.90 -57.38 15.24
CA MET A 1 -6.07 -56.62 14.28
C MET A 1 -6.92 -56.08 13.11
N ALA A 2 -8.20 -55.83 13.34
CA ALA A 2 -9.18 -55.35 12.34
C ALA A 2 -9.86 -54.03 12.72
N GLU A 3 -9.47 -53.38 13.83
CA GLU A 3 -10.12 -52.16 14.34
C GLU A 3 -9.21 -50.89 14.36
N MET A 4 -8.10 -50.90 13.63
CA MET A 4 -7.12 -49.79 13.67
C MET A 4 -6.94 -49.11 12.32
N ILE A 5 -7.96 -49.12 11.47
CA ILE A 5 -8.07 -48.24 10.31
C ILE A 5 -9.27 -47.33 10.53
N ALA A 6 -9.19 -46.53 11.58
CA ALA A 6 -10.05 -45.35 11.65
C ALA A 6 -9.62 -44.38 10.54
N ALA A 7 -10.38 -44.33 9.46
CA ALA A 7 -10.20 -43.45 8.34
C ALA A 7 -10.07 -42.01 8.86
N ALA A 8 -8.91 -41.39 8.63
CA ALA A 8 -8.72 -39.95 8.82
C ALA A 8 -9.89 -39.23 8.15
N PRO A 9 -10.56 -38.29 8.82
CA PRO A 9 -11.69 -37.58 8.22
C PRO A 9 -11.20 -36.95 6.93
N ARG A 10 -11.72 -37.42 5.79
CA ARG A 10 -11.51 -36.78 4.49
C ARG A 10 -11.93 -35.35 4.68
N ALA A 11 -11.00 -34.41 4.55
CA ALA A 11 -11.27 -32.98 4.54
C ALA A 11 -12.31 -32.74 3.42
N ARG A 12 -13.59 -32.66 3.78
CA ARG A 12 -14.61 -32.17 2.88
C ARG A 12 -14.20 -30.75 2.54
N TRP A 13 -13.87 -30.53 1.28
CA TRP A 13 -13.64 -29.20 0.75
C TRP A 13 -14.92 -28.41 0.96
N ASP A 14 -14.89 -27.53 1.96
CA ASP A 14 -16.02 -26.65 2.23
C ASP A 14 -16.02 -25.56 1.15
N VAL A 15 -16.94 -25.69 0.20
CA VAL A 15 -17.09 -24.78 -0.95
C VAL A 15 -17.14 -23.31 -0.50
N GLY A 16 -17.79 -23.07 0.66
CA GLY A 16 -17.85 -21.71 1.23
C GLY A 16 -16.48 -21.17 1.63
N ARG A 17 -15.62 -22.01 2.21
CA ARG A 17 -14.26 -21.59 2.60
C ARG A 17 -13.38 -21.30 1.38
N ILE A 18 -13.45 -22.14 0.36
CA ILE A 18 -12.72 -21.92 -0.89
C ILE A 18 -13.20 -20.63 -1.55
N GLY A 19 -14.51 -20.39 -1.61
CA GLY A 19 -15.09 -19.17 -2.17
C GLY A 19 -14.60 -17.90 -1.51
N VAL A 20 -14.47 -17.89 -0.17
CA VAL A 20 -13.90 -16.75 0.57
C VAL A 20 -12.43 -16.53 0.20
N GLY A 21 -11.61 -17.59 0.16
CA GLY A 21 -10.20 -17.48 -0.22
C GLY A 21 -10.01 -16.95 -1.64
N LEU A 22 -10.76 -17.49 -2.61
CA LEU A 22 -10.73 -17.04 -4.00
C LEU A 22 -11.21 -15.59 -4.13
N GLY A 23 -12.28 -15.21 -3.41
CA GLY A 23 -12.80 -13.85 -3.42
C GLY A 23 -11.79 -12.83 -2.91
N VAL A 24 -11.07 -13.15 -1.83
CA VAL A 24 -10.00 -12.29 -1.30
C VAL A 24 -8.83 -12.21 -2.28
N ALA A 25 -8.35 -13.35 -2.81
CA ALA A 25 -7.24 -13.36 -3.74
C ALA A 25 -7.56 -12.55 -5.01
N LEU A 26 -8.75 -12.76 -5.59
CA LEU A 26 -9.21 -12.04 -6.76
C LEU A 26 -9.40 -10.55 -6.47
N GLY A 27 -10.06 -10.20 -5.36
CA GLY A 27 -10.29 -8.80 -4.99
C GLY A 27 -9.00 -8.02 -4.80
N LEU A 28 -8.03 -8.58 -4.08
CA LEU A 28 -6.71 -7.97 -3.89
C LEU A 28 -5.93 -7.86 -5.22
N ALA A 29 -5.96 -8.91 -6.05
CA ALA A 29 -5.31 -8.87 -7.36
C ALA A 29 -5.94 -7.80 -8.27
N LEU A 30 -7.26 -7.73 -8.36
CA LEU A 30 -7.95 -6.72 -9.18
C LEU A 30 -7.60 -5.29 -8.74
N VAL A 31 -7.53 -5.02 -7.43
CA VAL A 31 -7.14 -3.71 -6.92
C VAL A 31 -5.66 -3.43 -7.23
N ALA A 32 -4.77 -4.43 -7.09
CA ALA A 32 -3.36 -4.28 -7.43
C ALA A 32 -3.15 -3.95 -8.92
N PHE A 33 -3.86 -4.66 -9.82
CA PHE A 33 -3.81 -4.41 -11.26
C PHE A 33 -4.58 -3.17 -11.73
N ALA A 34 -5.31 -2.52 -10.83
CA ALA A 34 -5.94 -1.22 -11.07
C ALA A 34 -5.06 -0.06 -10.53
N ASN A 35 -3.79 -0.03 -10.91
CA ASN A 35 -2.80 0.94 -10.44
C ASN A 35 -2.70 0.99 -8.90
N GLY A 36 -2.64 -0.19 -8.26
CA GLY A 36 -2.60 -0.28 -6.80
C GLY A 36 -3.85 0.22 -6.08
N GLY A 37 -4.93 0.53 -6.80
CA GLY A 37 -6.12 1.12 -6.26
C GLY A 37 -5.98 2.60 -5.88
N TYR A 38 -5.07 3.33 -6.51
CA TYR A 38 -4.84 4.75 -6.25
C TYR A 38 -5.99 5.66 -6.73
N PHE A 39 -6.56 5.36 -7.89
CA PHE A 39 -7.58 6.21 -8.52
C PHE A 39 -9.00 5.99 -7.95
N PRO A 40 -9.83 7.05 -7.92
CA PRO A 40 -11.19 7.01 -7.36
C PRO A 40 -12.08 5.91 -7.92
N THR A 41 -11.95 5.58 -9.20
CA THR A 41 -12.73 4.51 -9.82
C THR A 41 -12.43 3.14 -9.20
N ALA A 42 -11.16 2.86 -8.89
CA ALA A 42 -10.75 1.57 -8.33
C ALA A 42 -11.27 1.37 -6.90
N TRP A 43 -11.06 2.33 -6.00
CA TRP A 43 -11.56 2.19 -4.63
C TRP A 43 -13.09 2.25 -4.55
N SER A 44 -13.75 3.02 -5.42
CA SER A 44 -15.22 3.06 -5.45
C SER A 44 -15.81 1.71 -5.83
N TRP A 45 -15.25 1.00 -6.83
CA TRP A 45 -15.61 -0.37 -7.15
C TRP A 45 -15.35 -1.32 -5.98
N GLY A 46 -14.18 -1.24 -5.37
CA GLY A 46 -13.82 -2.05 -4.21
C GLY A 46 -14.79 -1.86 -3.04
N ALA A 47 -15.11 -0.60 -2.70
CA ALA A 47 -16.07 -0.28 -1.65
C ALA A 47 -17.48 -0.78 -1.98
N LEU A 48 -17.95 -0.54 -3.22
CA LEU A 48 -19.29 -0.96 -3.66
C LEU A 48 -19.46 -2.48 -3.56
N VAL A 49 -18.50 -3.25 -4.07
CA VAL A 49 -18.55 -4.70 -4.02
C VAL A 49 -18.48 -5.19 -2.56
N ALA A 50 -17.52 -4.72 -1.77
CA ALA A 50 -17.35 -5.17 -0.38
C ALA A 50 -18.56 -4.82 0.49
N LEU A 51 -19.11 -3.60 0.37
CA LEU A 51 -20.30 -3.19 1.14
C LEU A 51 -21.56 -3.96 0.73
N THR A 52 -21.73 -4.25 -0.57
CA THR A 52 -22.83 -5.08 -1.05
C THR A 52 -22.72 -6.51 -0.49
N LEU A 53 -21.50 -7.07 -0.45
CA LEU A 53 -21.27 -8.38 0.18
C LEU A 53 -21.55 -8.35 1.69
N VAL A 54 -21.15 -7.29 2.39
CA VAL A 54 -21.47 -7.10 3.82
C VAL A 54 -22.99 -7.04 4.03
N ALA A 55 -23.71 -6.23 3.25
CA ALA A 55 -25.15 -6.12 3.34
C ALA A 55 -25.84 -7.47 3.10
N GLY A 56 -25.48 -8.16 2.00
CA GLY A 56 -26.01 -9.49 1.67
C GLY A 56 -25.71 -10.53 2.75
N TYR A 57 -24.48 -10.53 3.28
CA TYR A 57 -24.10 -11.44 4.36
C TYR A 57 -24.94 -11.23 5.63
N LEU A 58 -25.15 -9.97 6.05
CA LEU A 58 -25.96 -9.63 7.22
C LEU A 58 -27.44 -10.00 7.04
N VAL A 59 -27.96 -10.00 5.81
CA VAL A 59 -29.35 -10.42 5.52
C VAL A 59 -29.47 -11.95 5.58
N VAL A 60 -28.58 -12.65 4.85
CA VAL A 60 -28.73 -14.09 4.59
C VAL A 60 -28.19 -14.95 5.74
N VAL A 61 -27.07 -14.53 6.36
CA VAL A 61 -26.35 -15.33 7.34
C VAL A 61 -26.64 -14.85 8.76
N ALA A 62 -26.91 -15.80 9.69
CA ALA A 62 -26.90 -15.51 11.11
C ALA A 62 -25.47 -15.24 11.59
N ALA A 63 -25.00 -14.02 11.37
CA ALA A 63 -23.65 -13.62 11.63
C ALA A 63 -23.29 -13.70 13.12
N ALA A 64 -22.14 -14.28 13.44
CA ALA A 64 -21.62 -14.28 14.80
C ALA A 64 -21.10 -12.89 15.18
N ARG A 65 -21.29 -12.52 16.45
CA ARG A 65 -20.83 -11.24 17.00
C ARG A 65 -19.29 -11.18 16.97
N PRO A 66 -18.69 -10.13 16.36
CA PRO A 66 -17.24 -9.94 16.36
C PRO A 66 -16.66 -9.87 17.79
N SER A 67 -15.36 -10.18 17.93
CA SER A 67 -14.67 -10.04 19.22
C SER A 67 -14.55 -8.57 19.63
N THR A 68 -14.29 -8.32 20.90
CA THR A 68 -14.08 -6.95 21.40
C THR A 68 -12.94 -6.25 20.65
N MET A 69 -11.82 -6.94 20.40
CA MET A 69 -10.68 -6.37 19.65
C MET A 69 -11.07 -6.08 18.19
N SER A 70 -11.88 -6.96 17.56
CA SER A 70 -12.42 -6.70 16.22
C SER A 70 -13.33 -5.48 16.20
N LEU A 71 -14.19 -5.31 17.23
CA LEU A 71 -15.05 -4.13 17.36
C LEU A 71 -14.27 -2.86 17.64
N VAL A 72 -13.18 -2.92 18.42
CA VAL A 72 -12.29 -1.78 18.68
C VAL A 72 -11.59 -1.34 17.39
N SER A 73 -11.03 -2.29 16.62
CA SER A 73 -10.39 -1.97 15.34
C SER A 73 -11.38 -1.39 14.33
N LEU A 74 -12.54 -2.03 14.17
CA LEU A 74 -13.59 -1.57 13.25
C LEU A 74 -14.17 -0.22 13.72
N GLY A 75 -14.38 -0.04 15.02
CA GLY A 75 -14.87 1.21 15.61
C GLY A 75 -13.87 2.36 15.45
N GLY A 76 -12.58 2.09 15.63
CA GLY A 76 -11.51 3.07 15.37
C GLY A 76 -11.51 3.52 13.90
N LEU A 77 -11.58 2.56 12.97
CA LEU A 77 -11.61 2.88 11.53
C LEU A 77 -12.92 3.56 11.10
N ALA A 78 -14.06 3.14 11.67
CA ALA A 78 -15.34 3.79 11.43
C ALA A 78 -15.37 5.22 11.99
N GLY A 79 -14.81 5.41 13.19
CA GLY A 79 -14.64 6.73 13.80
C GLY A 79 -13.71 7.62 12.96
N PHE A 80 -12.59 7.08 12.46
CA PHE A 80 -11.69 7.78 11.56
C PHE A 80 -12.41 8.21 10.27
N CYS A 81 -13.14 7.31 9.63
CA CYS A 81 -13.94 7.62 8.45
C CYS A 81 -15.00 8.70 8.75
N ALA A 82 -15.74 8.56 9.84
CA ALA A 82 -16.75 9.55 10.25
C ALA A 82 -16.11 10.92 10.54
N TRP A 83 -14.94 10.96 11.18
CA TRP A 83 -14.18 12.18 11.46
C TRP A 83 -13.70 12.84 10.17
N THR A 84 -13.23 12.06 9.19
CA THR A 84 -12.86 12.53 7.85
C THR A 84 -14.05 13.23 7.17
N TRP A 85 -15.26 12.63 7.21
CA TRP A 85 -16.47 13.26 6.66
C TRP A 85 -16.94 14.49 7.47
N PHE A 86 -16.78 14.46 8.80
CA PHE A 86 -17.14 15.57 9.66
C PHE A 86 -16.25 16.78 9.44
N ALA A 87 -15.00 16.57 9.00
CA ALA A 87 -14.06 17.63 8.64
C ALA A 87 -14.54 18.54 7.51
N LEU A 88 -15.55 18.15 6.73
CA LEU A 88 -16.21 19.03 5.75
C LEU A 88 -16.74 20.35 6.37
N LEU A 89 -16.96 20.40 7.68
CA LEU A 89 -17.46 21.60 8.36
C LEU A 89 -16.40 22.70 8.50
N TRP A 90 -15.12 22.35 8.44
CA TRP A 90 -14.02 23.32 8.62
C TRP A 90 -12.90 23.18 7.59
N SER A 91 -12.90 22.14 6.74
CA SER A 91 -11.82 21.89 5.78
C SER A 91 -11.61 23.05 4.81
N ASP A 92 -10.35 23.37 4.62
CA ASP A 92 -9.90 24.33 3.60
C ASP A 92 -10.06 23.80 2.17
N ASP A 93 -10.16 22.47 1.98
CA ASP A 93 -10.46 21.80 0.71
C ASP A 93 -11.59 20.77 0.85
N PRO A 94 -12.86 21.18 0.77
CA PRO A 94 -13.99 20.26 0.82
C PRO A 94 -13.96 19.19 -0.27
N ALA A 95 -13.36 19.48 -1.43
CA ALA A 95 -13.27 18.53 -2.53
C ALA A 95 -12.32 17.38 -2.20
N GLY A 96 -11.11 17.69 -1.74
CA GLY A 96 -10.13 16.71 -1.24
C GLY A 96 -10.71 15.91 -0.08
N THR A 97 -11.36 16.56 0.89
CA THR A 97 -12.01 15.90 2.03
C THR A 97 -13.03 14.85 1.60
N VAL A 98 -13.86 15.12 0.58
CA VAL A 98 -14.81 14.12 0.06
C VAL A 98 -14.07 12.94 -0.58
N LEU A 99 -12.99 13.18 -1.34
CA LEU A 99 -12.20 12.11 -1.95
C LEU A 99 -11.56 11.21 -0.87
N GLU A 100 -10.99 11.80 0.18
CA GLU A 100 -10.42 11.05 1.31
C GLU A 100 -11.49 10.26 2.05
N GLY A 101 -12.65 10.86 2.30
CA GLY A 101 -13.81 10.17 2.86
C GLY A 101 -14.26 8.98 2.02
N GLN A 102 -14.28 9.12 0.69
CA GLN A 102 -14.61 8.01 -0.22
C GLN A 102 -13.54 6.93 -0.24
N ARG A 103 -12.23 7.28 -0.17
CA ARG A 103 -11.14 6.31 -0.07
C ARG A 103 -11.27 5.48 1.21
N THR A 104 -11.56 6.09 2.35
CA THR A 104 -11.73 5.35 3.60
C THR A 104 -12.88 4.34 3.58
N LEU A 105 -13.88 4.49 2.70
CA LEU A 105 -14.97 3.53 2.56
C LEU A 105 -14.49 2.14 2.13
N VAL A 106 -13.48 2.02 1.26
CA VAL A 106 -12.98 0.70 0.86
C VAL A 106 -12.32 -0.01 2.03
N TYR A 107 -11.63 0.72 2.90
CA TYR A 107 -10.94 0.13 4.05
C TYR A 107 -11.91 -0.35 5.12
N ILE A 108 -12.92 0.46 5.47
CA ILE A 108 -13.95 0.05 6.42
C ILE A 108 -14.79 -1.10 5.86
N ALA A 109 -15.13 -1.09 4.58
CA ALA A 109 -15.86 -2.15 3.91
C ALA A 109 -15.10 -3.47 3.93
N ALA A 110 -13.82 -3.45 3.58
CA ALA A 110 -12.96 -4.62 3.59
C ALA A 110 -12.78 -5.17 5.03
N LEU A 111 -12.45 -4.31 5.99
CA LEU A 111 -12.29 -4.74 7.38
C LEU A 111 -13.60 -5.31 7.95
N ALA A 112 -14.75 -4.68 7.68
CA ALA A 112 -16.05 -5.18 8.12
C ALA A 112 -16.38 -6.56 7.51
N ALA A 113 -16.16 -6.72 6.19
CA ALA A 113 -16.35 -8.00 5.52
C ALA A 113 -15.47 -9.09 6.11
N LEU A 114 -14.18 -8.81 6.32
CA LEU A 114 -13.21 -9.76 6.86
C LEU A 114 -13.55 -10.13 8.32
N VAL A 115 -13.87 -9.16 9.17
CA VAL A 115 -14.23 -9.38 10.58
C VAL A 115 -15.53 -10.20 10.72
N LEU A 116 -16.49 -10.01 9.81
CA LEU A 116 -17.74 -10.78 9.81
C LEU A 116 -17.55 -12.23 9.33
N VAL A 117 -16.66 -12.45 8.34
CA VAL A 117 -16.55 -13.75 7.65
C VAL A 117 -15.40 -14.61 8.18
N VAL A 118 -14.25 -13.99 8.49
CA VAL A 118 -13.04 -14.73 8.87
C VAL A 118 -13.13 -15.20 10.31
N ARG A 119 -12.74 -16.45 10.53
CA ARG A 119 -12.69 -17.11 11.85
C ARG A 119 -11.28 -17.67 12.06
N ARG A 120 -10.94 -18.03 13.30
CA ARG A 120 -9.63 -18.66 13.65
C ARG A 120 -9.27 -19.81 12.72
N ALA A 121 -10.23 -20.66 12.36
CA ALA A 121 -10.01 -21.80 11.47
C ALA A 121 -9.77 -21.43 10.01
N THR A 122 -10.23 -20.27 9.55
CA THR A 122 -10.09 -19.79 8.16
C THR A 122 -9.02 -18.71 8.00
N ALA A 123 -8.44 -18.20 9.08
CA ALA A 123 -7.34 -17.22 9.03
C ALA A 123 -6.13 -17.72 8.21
N PRO A 124 -5.69 -18.99 8.27
CA PRO A 124 -4.62 -19.47 7.39
C PRO A 124 -4.97 -19.40 5.90
N LEU A 125 -6.24 -19.61 5.55
CA LEU A 125 -6.71 -19.49 4.16
C LEU A 125 -6.71 -18.03 3.71
N LEU A 126 -7.14 -17.09 4.55
CA LEU A 126 -7.05 -15.65 4.27
C LEU A 126 -5.61 -15.23 3.99
N LEU A 127 -4.66 -15.61 4.87
CA LEU A 127 -3.24 -15.28 4.70
C LEU A 127 -2.65 -15.92 3.45
N GLY A 128 -3.04 -17.17 3.13
CA GLY A 128 -2.62 -17.86 1.91
C GLY A 128 -3.17 -17.18 0.64
N ALA A 129 -4.43 -16.79 0.64
CA ALA A 129 -5.08 -16.03 -0.44
C ALA A 129 -4.41 -14.67 -0.65
N THR A 130 -4.11 -13.98 0.45
CA THR A 130 -3.36 -12.71 0.43
C THR A 130 -1.96 -12.90 -0.18
N LEU A 131 -1.22 -13.94 0.24
CA LEU A 131 0.09 -14.27 -0.32
C LEU A 131 0.02 -14.55 -1.83
N VAL A 132 -0.99 -15.30 -2.28
CA VAL A 132 -1.19 -15.59 -3.71
C VAL A 132 -1.43 -14.31 -4.51
N ALA A 133 -2.30 -13.40 -4.02
CA ALA A 133 -2.55 -12.13 -4.70
C ALA A 133 -1.28 -11.26 -4.79
N VAL A 134 -0.54 -11.17 -3.68
CA VAL A 134 0.73 -10.44 -3.63
C VAL A 134 1.74 -11.04 -4.59
N PHE A 135 1.87 -12.37 -4.62
CA PHE A 135 2.80 -13.05 -5.51
C PHE A 135 2.46 -12.86 -6.98
N LEU A 136 1.17 -12.94 -7.35
CA LEU A 136 0.73 -12.75 -8.75
C LEU A 136 1.02 -11.32 -9.23
N ALA A 137 0.70 -10.31 -8.44
CA ALA A 137 0.95 -8.93 -8.83
C ALA A 137 2.45 -8.59 -8.84
N SER A 138 3.20 -8.99 -7.81
CA SER A 138 4.66 -8.80 -7.75
C SER A 138 5.40 -9.56 -8.84
N GLY A 139 4.96 -10.79 -9.13
CA GLY A 139 5.50 -11.62 -10.22
C GLY A 139 5.25 -11.00 -11.58
N TYR A 140 4.04 -10.47 -11.83
CA TYR A 140 3.75 -9.72 -13.06
C TYR A 140 4.67 -8.50 -13.18
N GLY A 141 4.82 -7.70 -12.11
CA GLY A 141 5.76 -6.59 -12.12
C GLY A 141 7.17 -7.04 -12.49
N LEU A 142 7.67 -8.13 -11.89
CA LEU A 142 8.97 -8.67 -12.24
C LEU A 142 9.04 -9.11 -13.71
N LEU A 143 7.98 -9.72 -14.26
CA LEU A 143 7.93 -10.11 -15.67
C LEU A 143 8.07 -8.91 -16.62
N THR A 144 7.56 -7.73 -16.28
CA THR A 144 7.76 -6.52 -17.10
C THR A 144 9.25 -6.13 -17.19
N ARG A 145 10.04 -6.44 -16.15
CA ARG A 145 11.50 -6.22 -16.13
C ARG A 145 12.25 -7.33 -16.86
N LEU A 146 11.80 -8.58 -16.75
CA LEU A 146 12.47 -9.74 -17.35
C LEU A 146 12.19 -9.88 -18.85
N PHE A 147 11.05 -9.39 -19.31
CA PHE A 147 10.60 -9.45 -20.72
C PHE A 147 10.20 -8.05 -21.22
N PRO A 148 11.15 -7.08 -21.20
CA PRO A 148 10.83 -5.68 -21.47
C PRO A 148 10.36 -5.43 -22.91
N GLU A 149 10.73 -6.28 -23.87
CA GLU A 149 10.31 -6.19 -25.28
C GLU A 149 8.84 -6.54 -25.50
N ARG A 150 8.19 -7.25 -24.53
CA ARG A 150 6.80 -7.70 -24.61
C ARG A 150 5.89 -7.04 -23.59
N LEU A 151 6.39 -6.84 -22.38
CA LEU A 151 5.62 -6.41 -21.24
C LEU A 151 6.15 -5.10 -20.64
N GLY A 152 7.31 -4.61 -21.13
CA GLY A 152 7.94 -3.42 -20.58
C GLY A 152 7.08 -2.17 -20.75
N VAL A 153 6.95 -1.42 -19.66
CA VAL A 153 6.38 -0.08 -19.63
C VAL A 153 7.47 0.84 -19.10
N PHE A 154 7.63 2.00 -19.72
CA PHE A 154 8.57 3.00 -19.26
C PHE A 154 7.81 4.22 -18.75
N ASP A 155 7.96 4.53 -17.47
CA ASP A 155 7.54 5.77 -16.87
C ASP A 155 8.77 6.64 -16.54
N PRO A 156 8.86 7.85 -17.10
CA PRO A 156 9.96 8.78 -16.79
C PRO A 156 10.05 9.15 -15.30
N VAL A 157 8.93 9.19 -14.59
CA VAL A 157 8.87 9.51 -13.14
C VAL A 157 9.45 8.36 -12.32
N ALA A 158 9.13 7.14 -12.68
CA ALA A 158 9.71 5.94 -12.06
C ALA A 158 11.21 5.82 -12.34
N ALA A 159 11.71 6.44 -13.41
CA ALA A 159 13.11 6.39 -13.83
C ALA A 159 13.63 4.95 -13.84
N TYR A 160 12.93 4.07 -14.54
CA TYR A 160 13.24 2.64 -14.68
C TYR A 160 13.22 1.84 -13.35
N ARG A 161 12.61 2.35 -12.27
CA ARG A 161 12.29 1.55 -11.08
C ARG A 161 11.07 0.67 -11.37
N LEU A 162 11.05 -0.52 -10.78
CA LEU A 162 9.92 -1.44 -10.98
C LEU A 162 8.71 -0.97 -10.18
N GLU A 163 7.60 -0.69 -10.87
CA GLU A 163 6.39 -0.14 -10.27
C GLU A 163 5.10 -0.88 -10.66
N GLU A 164 5.11 -1.54 -11.83
CA GLU A 164 3.95 -2.28 -12.30
C GLU A 164 3.60 -3.49 -11.41
N PRO A 165 2.32 -3.80 -11.23
CA PRO A 165 1.11 -3.13 -11.72
C PRO A 165 0.56 -2.06 -10.78
N LEU A 166 1.30 -1.68 -9.73
CA LEU A 166 0.83 -0.72 -8.73
C LEU A 166 1.05 0.74 -9.15
N SER A 167 1.84 0.99 -10.19
CA SER A 167 2.21 2.33 -10.69
C SER A 167 2.96 3.18 -9.66
N TYR A 168 3.57 2.54 -8.65
CA TYR A 168 4.45 3.19 -7.69
C TYR A 168 5.45 2.18 -7.09
N TRP A 169 6.73 2.45 -7.28
CA TRP A 169 7.81 1.52 -6.90
C TRP A 169 7.92 1.24 -5.40
N ASN A 170 7.72 2.24 -4.52
CA ASN A 170 7.79 1.99 -3.08
C ASN A 170 6.60 1.15 -2.61
N ALA A 171 5.40 1.41 -3.15
CA ALA A 171 4.22 0.59 -2.87
C ALA A 171 4.41 -0.87 -3.31
N LEU A 172 4.95 -1.10 -4.52
CA LEU A 172 5.27 -2.45 -4.97
C LEU A 172 6.35 -3.10 -4.07
N GLY A 173 7.33 -2.30 -3.61
CA GLY A 173 8.38 -2.77 -2.71
C GLY A 173 7.83 -3.30 -1.40
N ILE A 174 7.03 -2.52 -0.68
CA ILE A 174 6.42 -2.96 0.60
C ILE A 174 5.37 -4.05 0.39
N PHE A 175 4.61 -4.01 -0.70
CA PHE A 175 3.65 -5.05 -1.06
C PHE A 175 4.34 -6.41 -1.23
N ALA A 176 5.42 -6.48 -2.01
CA ALA A 176 6.24 -7.70 -2.19
C ALA A 176 6.94 -8.13 -0.89
N ALA A 177 7.41 -7.17 -0.07
CA ALA A 177 8.03 -7.42 1.22
C ALA A 177 7.07 -8.09 2.21
N MET A 178 5.82 -7.60 2.30
CA MET A 178 4.77 -8.26 3.11
C MET A 178 4.53 -9.69 2.62
N GLY A 179 4.51 -9.90 1.30
CA GLY A 179 4.43 -11.23 0.70
C GLY A 179 5.59 -12.14 1.09
N ALA A 180 6.82 -11.63 1.06
CA ALA A 180 8.01 -12.39 1.45
C ALA A 180 7.97 -12.82 2.93
N LEU A 181 7.52 -11.94 3.84
CA LEU A 181 7.34 -12.25 5.25
C LEU A 181 6.27 -13.32 5.48
N LEU A 182 5.14 -13.25 4.76
CA LEU A 182 4.11 -14.30 4.78
C LEU A 182 4.64 -15.62 4.21
N ALA A 183 5.35 -15.57 3.08
CA ALA A 183 5.93 -16.75 2.42
C ALA A 183 6.91 -17.47 3.34
N LEU A 184 7.79 -16.75 4.05
CA LEU A 184 8.68 -17.31 5.05
C LEU A 184 7.91 -17.99 6.19
N GLY A 185 6.83 -17.35 6.66
CA GLY A 185 5.97 -17.92 7.70
C GLY A 185 5.31 -19.23 7.27
N PHE A 186 4.76 -19.29 6.06
CA PHE A 186 4.19 -20.53 5.51
C PHE A 186 5.26 -21.61 5.30
N ALA A 187 6.43 -21.25 4.74
CA ALA A 187 7.55 -22.18 4.57
C ALA A 187 8.01 -22.80 5.90
N ALA A 188 7.99 -22.00 6.98
CA ALA A 188 8.36 -22.46 8.32
C ALA A 188 7.26 -23.30 9.00
N ARG A 189 5.97 -23.03 8.74
CA ARG A 189 4.86 -23.48 9.62
C ARG A 189 3.76 -24.28 8.95
N ALA A 190 3.66 -24.30 7.62
CA ALA A 190 2.62 -25.08 6.96
C ALA A 190 2.76 -26.59 7.28
N ARG A 191 1.60 -27.25 7.42
CA ARG A 191 1.56 -28.68 7.76
C ARG A 191 1.89 -29.58 6.58
N SER A 192 1.51 -29.18 5.37
CA SER A 192 1.76 -29.94 4.14
C SER A 192 3.09 -29.55 3.50
N LEU A 193 3.73 -30.50 2.81
CA LEU A 193 4.96 -30.24 2.05
C LEU A 193 4.73 -29.19 0.95
N VAL A 194 3.61 -29.27 0.25
CA VAL A 194 3.23 -28.28 -0.78
C VAL A 194 3.07 -26.90 -0.16
N GLY A 195 2.40 -26.82 1.01
CA GLY A 195 2.21 -25.56 1.74
C GLY A 195 3.52 -24.95 2.26
N ARG A 196 4.63 -25.70 2.34
CA ARG A 196 5.97 -25.18 2.63
C ARG A 196 6.75 -24.87 1.36
N ALA A 197 6.71 -25.77 0.38
CA ALA A 197 7.51 -25.69 -0.84
C ALA A 197 7.11 -24.52 -1.74
N LEU A 198 5.79 -24.34 -2.00
CA LEU A 198 5.32 -23.27 -2.87
C LEU A 198 5.63 -21.86 -2.31
N PRO A 199 5.33 -21.53 -1.04
CA PRO A 199 5.73 -20.24 -0.48
C PRO A 199 7.27 -20.06 -0.44
N ALA A 200 8.04 -21.12 -0.19
CA ALA A 200 9.49 -21.03 -0.25
C ALA A 200 9.98 -20.66 -1.66
N ALA A 201 9.41 -21.27 -2.71
CA ALA A 201 9.71 -20.93 -4.10
C ALA A 201 9.38 -19.47 -4.48
N MET A 202 8.43 -18.84 -3.78
CA MET A 202 8.06 -17.45 -4.02
C MET A 202 9.14 -16.47 -3.51
N LEU A 203 9.96 -16.85 -2.51
CA LEU A 203 10.92 -15.94 -1.88
C LEU A 203 11.94 -15.32 -2.85
N PRO A 204 12.67 -16.09 -3.70
CA PRO A 204 13.60 -15.49 -4.66
C PRO A 204 12.93 -14.49 -5.59
N ILE A 205 11.70 -14.76 -6.02
CA ILE A 205 10.92 -13.91 -6.92
C ILE A 205 10.50 -12.62 -6.21
N LEU A 206 9.88 -12.74 -5.02
CA LEU A 206 9.42 -11.59 -4.24
C LEU A 206 10.59 -10.68 -3.84
N LEU A 207 11.73 -11.24 -3.41
CA LEU A 207 12.89 -10.44 -3.01
C LEU A 207 13.60 -9.80 -4.22
N SER A 208 13.59 -10.43 -5.39
CA SER A 208 14.05 -9.80 -6.65
C SER A 208 13.10 -8.67 -7.06
N THR A 209 11.78 -8.82 -6.84
CA THR A 209 10.83 -7.72 -7.05
C THR A 209 11.14 -6.55 -6.12
N VAL A 210 11.30 -6.78 -4.81
CA VAL A 210 11.72 -5.73 -3.85
C VAL A 210 13.01 -5.06 -4.31
N TYR A 211 13.99 -5.84 -4.80
CA TYR A 211 15.25 -5.30 -5.26
C TYR A 211 15.07 -4.33 -6.44
N PHE A 212 14.33 -4.70 -7.49
CA PHE A 212 14.15 -3.86 -8.68
C PHE A 212 13.27 -2.62 -8.46
N THR A 213 12.57 -2.51 -7.32
CA THR A 213 11.94 -1.25 -6.94
C THR A 213 12.96 -0.19 -6.52
N PHE A 214 14.17 -0.59 -6.17
CA PHE A 214 15.23 0.24 -5.61
C PHE A 214 14.75 1.08 -4.40
N GLY A 215 13.70 0.62 -3.74
CA GLY A 215 13.08 1.23 -2.56
C GLY A 215 13.77 0.79 -1.26
N ARG A 216 14.51 1.67 -0.60
CA ARG A 216 15.20 1.37 0.67
C ARG A 216 14.24 1.14 1.82
N GLY A 217 13.11 1.88 1.84
CA GLY A 217 12.07 1.76 2.85
C GLY A 217 11.55 0.33 2.99
N ALA A 218 11.28 -0.35 1.87
CA ALA A 218 10.79 -1.73 1.85
C ALA A 218 11.78 -2.73 2.49
N TRP A 219 13.09 -2.55 2.30
CA TRP A 219 14.12 -3.38 2.95
C TRP A 219 14.16 -3.15 4.45
N VAL A 220 14.10 -1.89 4.89
CA VAL A 220 14.07 -1.54 6.33
C VAL A 220 12.80 -2.09 6.97
N ALA A 221 11.64 -1.90 6.35
CA ALA A 221 10.37 -2.44 6.83
C ALA A 221 10.38 -3.97 6.90
N SER A 222 10.97 -4.65 5.90
CA SER A 222 11.17 -6.11 5.91
C SER A 222 12.03 -6.57 7.07
N ALA A 223 13.12 -5.86 7.34
CA ALA A 223 14.02 -6.16 8.46
C ALA A 223 13.31 -5.97 9.82
N ILE A 224 12.55 -4.88 9.98
CA ILE A 224 11.71 -4.64 11.16
C ILE A 224 10.70 -5.76 11.34
N GLY A 225 9.95 -6.10 10.27
CA GLY A 225 8.97 -7.18 10.30
C GLY A 225 9.59 -8.52 10.68
N LEU A 226 10.73 -8.89 10.07
CA LEU A 226 11.45 -10.12 10.38
C LEU A 226 11.96 -10.15 11.82
N ALA A 227 12.52 -9.03 12.30
CA ALA A 227 12.99 -8.92 13.68
C ALA A 227 11.85 -9.12 14.68
N ILE A 228 10.69 -8.52 14.42
CA ILE A 228 9.49 -8.69 15.25
C ILE A 228 8.99 -10.15 15.17
N ALA A 229 8.94 -10.76 13.98
CA ALA A 229 8.55 -12.17 13.85
C ALA A 229 9.43 -13.07 14.73
N ILE A 230 10.76 -12.87 14.69
CA ILE A 230 11.72 -13.63 15.50
C ILE A 230 11.52 -13.35 16.99
N ALA A 231 11.31 -12.09 17.37
CA ALA A 231 11.15 -11.72 18.77
C ALA A 231 9.88 -12.31 19.40
N VAL A 232 8.79 -12.33 18.63
CA VAL A 232 7.46 -12.74 19.11
C VAL A 232 7.22 -14.26 19.00
N ASP A 233 7.86 -14.95 18.04
CA ASP A 233 7.62 -16.37 17.78
C ASP A 233 8.13 -17.24 18.96
N PRO A 234 7.26 -18.00 19.64
CA PRO A 234 7.69 -18.95 20.67
C PRO A 234 8.65 -20.02 20.14
N ARG A 235 8.60 -20.31 18.84
CA ARG A 235 9.50 -21.25 18.14
C ARG A 235 10.49 -20.52 17.24
N ARG A 236 10.98 -19.35 17.68
CA ARG A 236 11.90 -18.47 16.93
C ARG A 236 13.12 -19.16 16.34
N LEU A 237 13.69 -20.16 17.02
CA LEU A 237 14.86 -20.90 16.50
C LEU A 237 14.52 -21.71 15.24
N GLN A 238 13.29 -22.25 15.15
CA GLN A 238 12.83 -22.93 13.94
C GLN A 238 12.62 -21.93 12.80
N LEU A 239 12.01 -20.75 13.08
CA LEU A 239 11.86 -19.69 12.09
C LEU A 239 13.22 -19.21 11.57
N LEU A 240 14.19 -18.97 12.49
CA LEU A 240 15.56 -18.59 12.14
C LEU A 240 16.25 -19.66 11.29
N LEU A 241 16.14 -20.93 11.67
CA LEU A 241 16.70 -22.04 10.89
C LEU A 241 16.11 -22.06 9.48
N THR A 242 14.77 -21.91 9.36
CA THR A 242 14.11 -21.85 8.06
C THR A 242 14.62 -20.66 7.24
N ALA A 243 14.68 -19.47 7.85
CA ALA A 243 15.21 -18.29 7.19
C ALA A 243 16.66 -18.50 6.72
N LEU A 244 17.55 -19.07 7.57
CA LEU A 244 18.96 -19.34 7.23
C LEU A 244 19.11 -20.38 6.11
N VAL A 245 18.25 -21.40 6.07
CA VAL A 245 18.28 -22.42 5.01
C VAL A 245 17.81 -21.88 3.68
N LEU A 246 16.81 -20.98 3.67
CA LEU A 246 16.23 -20.40 2.45
C LEU A 246 16.92 -19.09 2.02
N ALA A 247 17.66 -18.43 2.91
CA ALA A 247 18.35 -17.17 2.62
C ALA A 247 19.41 -17.28 1.51
N PRO A 248 20.25 -18.32 1.40
CA PRO A 248 21.30 -18.37 0.39
C PRO A 248 20.77 -18.30 -1.04
N THR A 249 19.71 -19.03 -1.37
CA THR A 249 19.11 -19.03 -2.70
C THR A 249 18.41 -17.70 -3.00
N SER A 250 17.74 -17.13 -2.01
CA SER A 250 17.09 -15.83 -2.13
C SER A 250 18.10 -14.68 -2.23
N ALA A 251 19.17 -14.72 -1.46
CA ALA A 251 20.26 -13.74 -1.55
C ALA A 251 21.00 -13.86 -2.89
N LEU A 252 21.23 -15.08 -3.39
CA LEU A 252 21.81 -15.30 -4.71
C LEU A 252 20.91 -14.74 -5.82
N ALA A 253 19.58 -14.87 -5.70
CA ALA A 253 18.64 -14.28 -6.64
C ALA A 253 18.78 -12.74 -6.70
N VAL A 254 18.86 -12.08 -5.54
CA VAL A 254 19.09 -10.62 -5.46
C VAL A 254 20.47 -10.25 -5.99
N LEU A 255 21.50 -11.03 -5.68
CA LEU A 255 22.86 -10.80 -6.18
C LEU A 255 22.92 -10.90 -7.70
N LEU A 256 22.35 -11.95 -8.30
CA LEU A 256 22.28 -12.10 -9.75
C LEU A 256 21.48 -10.96 -10.38
N SER A 257 20.34 -10.58 -9.79
CA SER A 257 19.58 -9.40 -10.23
C SER A 257 20.42 -8.12 -10.25
N SER A 258 21.32 -7.96 -9.27
CA SER A 258 22.20 -6.78 -9.17
C SER A 258 23.34 -6.77 -10.20
N GLN A 259 23.73 -7.93 -10.70
CA GLN A 259 24.81 -8.09 -11.68
C GLN A 259 24.35 -7.89 -13.12
N GLU A 260 23.04 -8.00 -13.38
CA GLU A 260 22.45 -7.77 -14.71
C GLU A 260 22.44 -6.26 -15.05
N LYS A 261 23.54 -5.79 -15.64
CA LYS A 261 23.82 -4.36 -15.83
C LYS A 261 22.75 -3.63 -16.65
N ALA A 262 22.20 -4.30 -17.67
CA ALA A 262 21.17 -3.69 -18.51
C ALA A 262 19.81 -3.56 -17.79
N LEU A 263 19.56 -4.34 -16.72
CA LEU A 263 18.34 -4.24 -15.90
C LEU A 263 18.45 -3.24 -14.75
N THR A 264 19.67 -2.73 -14.49
CA THR A 264 19.95 -1.81 -13.36
C THR A 264 20.38 -0.42 -13.81
N ARG A 265 20.30 -0.12 -15.12
CA ARG A 265 20.67 1.17 -15.70
C ARG A 265 19.51 1.74 -16.51
N THR A 266 19.34 3.06 -16.41
CA THR A 266 18.27 3.78 -17.13
C THR A 266 18.58 4.01 -18.61
N ASP A 267 19.85 3.89 -19.01
CA ASP A 267 20.38 4.17 -20.37
C ASP A 267 20.70 2.89 -21.18
N ALA A 268 20.27 1.71 -20.68
CA ALA A 268 20.57 0.45 -21.35
C ALA A 268 19.71 0.23 -22.61
N PRO A 269 20.30 -0.27 -23.72
CA PRO A 269 19.54 -0.64 -24.91
C PRO A 269 18.52 -1.77 -24.63
N LEU A 270 17.33 -1.70 -25.23
CA LEU A 270 16.27 -2.72 -25.06
C LEU A 270 16.77 -4.14 -25.36
N SER A 271 17.57 -4.31 -26.42
CA SER A 271 18.13 -5.62 -26.78
C SER A 271 19.08 -6.20 -25.71
N ALA A 272 19.80 -5.37 -24.99
CA ALA A 272 20.63 -5.80 -23.86
C ALA A 272 19.76 -6.14 -22.65
N ALA A 273 18.77 -5.29 -22.34
CA ALA A 273 17.83 -5.54 -21.25
C ALA A 273 17.04 -6.86 -21.45
N SER A 274 16.58 -7.14 -22.70
CA SER A 274 15.91 -8.40 -23.01
C SER A 274 16.81 -9.62 -22.81
N ARG A 275 18.07 -9.57 -23.26
CA ARG A 275 19.02 -10.69 -23.04
C ARG A 275 19.30 -10.95 -21.56
N ASP A 276 19.57 -9.89 -20.81
CA ASP A 276 19.84 -9.97 -19.37
C ASP A 276 18.57 -10.45 -18.63
N GLY A 277 17.40 -9.95 -19.03
CA GLY A 277 16.10 -10.34 -18.46
C GLY A 277 15.78 -11.82 -18.66
N HIS A 278 15.92 -12.34 -19.89
CA HIS A 278 15.67 -13.74 -20.17
C HIS A 278 16.63 -14.67 -19.40
N ARG A 279 17.91 -14.29 -19.31
CA ARG A 279 18.90 -15.05 -18.54
C ARG A 279 18.53 -15.07 -17.06
N LEU A 280 18.19 -13.91 -16.49
CA LEU A 280 17.78 -13.80 -15.10
C LEU A 280 16.49 -14.60 -14.82
N ALA A 281 15.53 -14.61 -15.74
CA ALA A 281 14.31 -15.40 -15.60
C ALA A 281 14.60 -16.89 -15.38
N VAL A 282 15.55 -17.46 -16.16
CA VAL A 282 15.97 -18.86 -16.00
C VAL A 282 16.62 -19.05 -14.62
N TYR A 283 17.51 -18.15 -14.20
CA TYR A 283 18.15 -18.25 -12.88
C TYR A 283 17.13 -18.20 -11.74
N LEU A 284 16.16 -17.31 -11.81
CA LEU A 284 15.11 -17.19 -10.79
C LEU A 284 14.22 -18.43 -10.72
N LEU A 285 13.86 -19.04 -11.86
CA LEU A 285 13.11 -20.30 -11.88
C LEU A 285 13.89 -21.44 -11.25
N VAL A 286 15.17 -21.57 -11.57
CA VAL A 286 16.04 -22.60 -10.96
C VAL A 286 16.16 -22.37 -9.45
N LEU A 287 16.42 -21.12 -9.03
CA LEU A 287 16.55 -20.78 -7.61
C LEU A 287 15.23 -20.99 -6.85
N ALA A 288 14.09 -20.69 -7.45
CA ALA A 288 12.78 -20.99 -6.87
C ALA A 288 12.59 -22.50 -6.65
N GLY A 289 12.97 -23.33 -7.63
CA GLY A 289 12.95 -24.78 -7.50
C GLY A 289 13.88 -25.31 -6.41
N VAL A 290 15.12 -24.80 -6.36
CA VAL A 290 16.10 -25.17 -5.32
C VAL A 290 15.60 -24.75 -3.93
N THR A 291 15.01 -23.57 -3.81
CA THR A 291 14.44 -23.07 -2.54
C THR A 291 13.27 -23.95 -2.08
N ALA A 292 12.40 -24.37 -3.01
CA ALA A 292 11.33 -25.32 -2.71
C ALA A 292 11.87 -26.66 -2.20
N LEU A 293 12.89 -27.23 -2.88
CA LEU A 293 13.55 -28.48 -2.47
C LEU A 293 14.21 -28.34 -1.10
N ALA A 294 14.88 -27.21 -0.83
CA ALA A 294 15.48 -26.94 0.48
C ALA A 294 14.42 -26.90 1.60
N ALA A 295 13.25 -26.29 1.34
CA ALA A 295 12.14 -26.29 2.29
C ALA A 295 11.57 -27.67 2.54
N VAL A 296 11.47 -28.51 1.50
CA VAL A 296 11.04 -29.92 1.63
C VAL A 296 12.06 -30.72 2.41
N ALA A 297 13.34 -30.59 2.08
CA ALA A 297 14.43 -31.29 2.80
C ALA A 297 14.45 -30.90 4.28
N LEU A 298 14.31 -29.60 4.59
CA LEU A 298 14.21 -29.11 5.97
C LEU A 298 12.99 -29.72 6.68
N ALA A 299 11.82 -29.79 6.02
CA ALA A 299 10.62 -30.40 6.59
C ALA A 299 10.81 -31.89 6.93
N PHE A 300 11.54 -32.63 6.11
CA PHE A 300 11.90 -34.02 6.41
C PHE A 300 12.92 -34.13 7.56
N ALA A 301 13.94 -33.25 7.58
CA ALA A 301 14.92 -33.21 8.66
C ALA A 301 14.25 -32.90 10.01
N GLU A 302 13.35 -31.93 10.06
CA GLU A 302 12.59 -31.57 11.27
C GLU A 302 11.76 -32.73 11.84
N ARG A 303 11.27 -33.63 10.98
CA ARG A 303 10.50 -34.83 11.42
C ARG A 303 11.38 -35.93 11.99
N ARG A 304 12.66 -35.99 11.59
CA ARG A 304 13.60 -37.07 11.95
C ARG A 304 14.58 -36.65 13.04
N ILE A 305 14.89 -35.39 13.15
CA ILE A 305 15.93 -34.88 14.05
C ILE A 305 15.30 -34.09 15.18
N ALA A 306 15.26 -34.66 16.37
CA ALA A 306 14.92 -33.93 17.59
C ALA A 306 16.20 -33.31 18.16
N ALA A 307 16.42 -32.02 17.87
CA ALA A 307 17.57 -31.30 18.41
C ALA A 307 17.50 -31.25 19.95
N PRO A 308 18.55 -31.72 20.68
CA PRO A 308 18.60 -31.66 22.12
C PRO A 308 18.59 -30.21 22.62
N ARG A 309 18.19 -30.00 23.89
CA ARG A 309 18.13 -28.65 24.48
C ARG A 309 19.47 -27.92 24.38
N THR A 310 20.58 -28.63 24.64
CA THR A 310 21.93 -28.07 24.54
C THR A 310 22.26 -27.54 23.15
N ALA A 311 21.91 -28.26 22.08
CA ALA A 311 22.10 -27.81 20.70
C ALA A 311 21.25 -26.55 20.38
N ARG A 312 20.03 -26.48 20.91
CA ARG A 312 19.19 -25.29 20.75
C ARG A 312 19.75 -24.06 21.46
N PHE A 313 20.27 -24.24 22.69
CA PHE A 313 20.94 -23.17 23.43
C PHE A 313 22.24 -22.73 22.74
N ALA A 314 23.06 -23.67 22.27
CA ALA A 314 24.28 -23.36 21.53
C ALA A 314 23.99 -22.61 20.23
N PHE A 315 22.99 -23.04 19.45
CA PHE A 315 22.55 -22.36 18.23
C PHE A 315 22.03 -20.95 18.52
N GLY A 316 21.14 -20.80 19.52
CA GLY A 316 20.62 -19.49 19.92
C GLY A 316 21.74 -18.58 20.45
N GLY A 317 22.67 -19.11 21.23
CA GLY A 317 23.84 -18.37 21.74
C GLY A 317 24.76 -17.91 20.61
N ALA A 318 25.05 -18.79 19.64
CA ALA A 318 25.85 -18.44 18.46
C ALA A 318 25.20 -17.32 17.64
N LEU A 319 23.89 -17.39 17.40
CA LEU A 319 23.15 -16.33 16.69
C LEU A 319 23.15 -15.00 17.48
N ALA A 320 22.95 -15.05 18.79
CA ALA A 320 23.03 -13.87 19.63
C ALA A 320 24.43 -13.25 19.60
N LEU A 321 25.48 -14.07 19.66
CA LEU A 321 26.87 -13.61 19.55
C LEU A 321 27.12 -12.95 18.20
N VAL A 322 26.68 -13.55 17.09
CA VAL A 322 26.81 -12.96 15.74
C VAL A 322 26.06 -11.62 15.67
N ALA A 323 24.84 -11.54 16.21
CA ALA A 323 24.06 -10.30 16.22
C ALA A 323 24.78 -9.19 17.02
N VAL A 324 25.28 -9.51 18.23
CA VAL A 324 26.05 -8.57 19.07
C VAL A 324 27.35 -8.15 18.37
N ALA A 325 28.09 -9.11 17.82
CA ALA A 325 29.33 -8.82 17.09
C ALA A 325 29.07 -7.93 15.86
N SER A 326 28.00 -8.17 15.11
CA SER A 326 27.60 -7.34 13.97
C SER A 326 27.25 -5.92 14.42
N LEU A 327 26.49 -5.77 15.51
CA LEU A 327 26.13 -4.46 16.07
C LEU A 327 27.39 -3.69 16.55
N LEU A 328 28.29 -4.37 17.24
CA LEU A 328 29.56 -3.78 17.67
C LEU A 328 30.43 -3.39 16.48
N ALA A 329 30.50 -4.23 15.44
CA ALA A 329 31.23 -3.90 14.21
C ALA A 329 30.66 -2.65 13.54
N ILE A 330 29.33 -2.49 13.49
CA ILE A 330 28.65 -1.27 12.99
C ILE A 330 29.06 -0.07 13.86
N PHE A 331 29.00 -0.17 15.18
CA PHE A 331 29.37 0.93 16.07
C PHE A 331 30.84 1.33 15.90
N VAL A 332 31.75 0.36 15.83
CA VAL A 332 33.17 0.62 15.57
C VAL A 332 33.36 1.29 14.21
N ARG A 333 32.69 0.80 13.17
CA ARG A 333 32.80 1.36 11.79
C ARG A 333 32.34 2.81 11.70
N TYR A 334 31.34 3.20 12.50
CA TYR A 334 30.72 4.53 12.46
C TYR A 334 31.11 5.44 13.64
N GLY A 335 32.03 5.03 14.51
CA GLY A 335 32.50 5.86 15.64
C GLY A 335 31.58 5.87 16.86
N GLY A 336 30.75 4.82 17.03
CA GLY A 336 29.84 4.66 18.15
C GLY A 336 28.36 4.95 17.83
N PRO A 337 27.45 4.65 18.78
CA PRO A 337 26.01 4.81 18.54
C PRO A 337 25.59 6.27 18.31
N VAL A 338 26.19 7.22 19.03
CA VAL A 338 25.89 8.66 18.89
C VAL A 338 26.33 9.17 17.52
N ALA A 339 27.56 8.83 17.09
CA ALA A 339 28.07 9.20 15.77
C ALA A 339 27.25 8.58 14.63
N LEU A 340 26.78 7.34 14.81
CA LEU A 340 25.88 6.69 13.85
C LEU A 340 24.55 7.45 13.72
N VAL A 341 23.96 7.88 14.83
CA VAL A 341 22.71 8.66 14.83
C VAL A 341 22.92 10.02 14.17
N HIS A 342 23.98 10.75 14.51
CA HIS A 342 24.29 12.04 13.88
C HIS A 342 24.50 11.90 12.38
N LYS A 343 25.31 10.93 11.96
CA LYS A 343 25.55 10.67 10.53
C LYS A 343 24.27 10.26 9.79
N GLY A 344 23.41 9.48 10.44
CA GLY A 344 22.08 9.13 9.92
C GLY A 344 21.20 10.38 9.76
N TYR A 345 21.15 11.23 10.75
CA TYR A 345 20.40 12.49 10.73
C TYR A 345 20.91 13.43 9.61
N ASP A 346 22.23 13.67 9.55
CA ASP A 346 22.84 14.52 8.55
C ASP A 346 22.54 14.00 7.13
N SER A 347 22.72 12.70 6.91
CA SER A 347 22.42 12.08 5.61
C SER A 347 20.93 12.13 5.27
N PHE A 348 20.04 12.07 6.26
CA PHE A 348 18.60 12.15 6.07
C PHE A 348 18.14 13.57 5.70
N THR A 349 18.77 14.59 6.29
CA THR A 349 18.43 16.01 6.09
C THR A 349 19.17 16.65 4.92
N THR A 350 20.23 16.02 4.40
CA THR A 350 20.99 16.55 3.26
C THR A 350 20.21 16.35 1.95
N THR A 351 20.27 17.35 1.08
CA THR A 351 19.68 17.29 -0.27
C THR A 351 20.22 16.07 -1.02
N PRO A 352 19.34 15.26 -1.64
CA PRO A 352 19.78 14.10 -2.40
C PRO A 352 20.72 14.49 -3.54
N ALA A 353 21.79 13.73 -3.72
CA ALA A 353 22.61 13.86 -4.91
C ALA A 353 21.81 13.48 -6.17
N GLU A 354 22.19 14.04 -7.33
CA GLU A 354 21.58 13.70 -8.61
C GLU A 354 21.56 12.19 -8.85
N THR A 355 20.47 11.70 -9.43
CA THR A 355 20.29 10.27 -9.69
C THR A 355 21.28 9.78 -10.73
N SER A 356 22.18 8.90 -10.32
CA SER A 356 23.06 8.18 -11.23
C SER A 356 22.26 7.27 -12.17
N ALA A 357 22.71 7.13 -13.42
CA ALA A 357 22.15 6.13 -14.35
C ALA A 357 22.22 4.69 -13.80
N ASN A 358 23.13 4.42 -12.86
CA ASN A 358 23.22 3.14 -12.16
C ASN A 358 22.36 3.14 -10.89
N LEU A 359 21.20 2.51 -10.96
CA LEU A 359 20.23 2.44 -9.86
C LEU A 359 20.75 1.66 -8.62
N ASN A 360 21.77 0.79 -8.77
CA ASN A 360 22.39 0.11 -7.62
C ASN A 360 22.98 1.10 -6.62
N GLN A 361 23.55 2.21 -7.07
CA GLN A 361 24.14 3.23 -6.18
C GLN A 361 23.08 3.83 -5.25
N ARG A 362 21.83 3.93 -5.72
CA ARG A 362 20.71 4.45 -4.93
C ARG A 362 20.41 3.61 -3.68
N LEU A 363 20.56 2.28 -3.73
CA LEU A 363 20.32 1.40 -2.58
C LEU A 363 21.34 1.63 -1.46
N PHE A 364 22.56 1.99 -1.81
CA PHE A 364 23.67 2.15 -0.86
C PHE A 364 23.91 3.61 -0.43
N THR A 365 23.21 4.57 -1.04
CA THR A 365 23.28 5.99 -0.65
C THR A 365 22.19 6.27 0.36
N PHE A 366 22.55 6.53 1.62
CA PHE A 366 21.55 6.94 2.61
C PHE A 366 21.15 8.40 2.35
N SER A 367 19.84 8.65 2.19
CA SER A 367 19.27 9.99 1.97
C SER A 367 17.81 9.99 2.36
N GLY A 368 17.32 11.07 2.94
CA GLY A 368 15.90 11.26 3.28
C GLY A 368 15.00 11.50 2.05
N SER A 369 15.57 11.77 0.87
CA SER A 369 14.80 12.07 -0.35
C SER A 369 13.76 13.18 -0.13
N TYR A 370 14.17 14.29 0.48
CA TYR A 370 13.35 15.45 0.86
C TYR A 370 12.30 15.20 1.96
N ARG A 371 12.27 14.01 2.58
CA ARG A 371 11.27 13.71 3.63
C ARG A 371 11.36 14.63 4.83
N ALA A 372 12.56 15.11 5.17
CA ALA A 372 12.75 16.07 6.27
C ALA A 372 11.95 17.37 6.05
N GLU A 373 11.96 17.89 4.82
CA GLU A 373 11.23 19.09 4.43
C GLU A 373 9.71 18.82 4.43
N LEU A 374 9.29 17.66 3.88
CA LEU A 374 7.89 17.26 3.85
C LEU A 374 7.32 17.11 5.27
N TRP A 375 8.05 16.45 6.17
CA TRP A 375 7.62 16.26 7.56
C TRP A 375 7.60 17.56 8.35
N ARG A 376 8.54 18.47 8.05
CA ARG A 376 8.51 19.81 8.65
C ARG A 376 7.27 20.58 8.20
N ALA A 377 6.90 20.53 6.93
CA ALA A 377 5.69 21.17 6.43
C ALA A 377 4.42 20.59 7.06
N ALA A 378 4.30 19.26 7.19
CA ALA A 378 3.17 18.62 7.88
C ALA A 378 3.10 19.05 9.37
N TRP A 379 4.25 19.17 10.03
CA TRP A 379 4.32 19.63 11.40
C TRP A 379 3.95 21.12 11.57
N GLU A 380 4.35 21.96 10.60
CA GLU A 380 3.96 23.40 10.60
C GLU A 380 2.46 23.54 10.34
N ASP A 381 1.87 22.75 9.42
CA ASP A 381 0.43 22.70 9.19
C ASP A 381 -0.32 22.30 10.47
N TYR A 382 0.14 21.25 11.18
CA TYR A 382 -0.41 20.90 12.49
C TYR A 382 -0.34 22.06 13.49
N LYS A 383 0.79 22.77 13.59
CA LYS A 383 0.91 23.93 14.50
C LYS A 383 -0.04 25.08 14.15
N ALA A 384 -0.35 25.24 12.87
CA ALA A 384 -1.32 26.23 12.42
C ALA A 384 -2.78 25.82 12.75
N HIS A 385 -3.06 24.49 12.81
CA HIS A 385 -4.40 23.94 13.02
C HIS A 385 -4.43 22.86 14.14
N PRO A 386 -3.99 23.15 15.40
CA PRO A 386 -3.61 22.11 16.37
C PRO A 386 -4.76 21.27 16.92
N ALA A 387 -6.01 21.74 16.85
CA ALA A 387 -7.16 21.05 17.43
C ALA A 387 -7.86 20.09 16.43
N LEU A 388 -8.17 20.60 15.25
CA LEU A 388 -9.02 19.90 14.27
C LEU A 388 -8.27 19.49 12.99
N GLY A 389 -7.06 20.02 12.77
CA GLY A 389 -6.36 19.93 11.51
C GLY A 389 -6.91 20.86 10.43
N SER A 390 -6.22 20.94 9.30
CA SER A 390 -6.58 21.79 8.14
C SER A 390 -7.70 21.20 7.27
N GLY A 391 -7.97 19.91 7.41
CA GLY A 391 -8.91 19.13 6.61
C GLY A 391 -8.19 18.07 5.75
N PRO A 392 -8.80 16.89 5.55
CA PRO A 392 -8.22 15.82 4.74
C PRO A 392 -8.00 16.24 3.28
N GLY A 393 -6.84 15.91 2.71
CA GLY A 393 -6.45 16.25 1.35
C GLY A 393 -5.91 17.67 1.18
N THR A 394 -5.66 18.42 2.27
CA THR A 394 -5.15 19.81 2.20
C THR A 394 -3.62 19.89 2.14
N TYR A 395 -2.90 18.83 2.45
CA TYR A 395 -1.44 18.85 2.52
C TYR A 395 -0.79 19.32 1.22
N GLU A 396 -1.25 18.88 0.05
CA GLU A 396 -0.72 19.34 -1.25
C GLU A 396 -0.78 20.86 -1.39
N GLN A 397 -1.90 21.47 -1.00
CA GLN A 397 -2.10 22.92 -1.10
C GLN A 397 -1.22 23.67 -0.10
N TYR A 398 -1.10 23.15 1.12
CA TYR A 398 -0.20 23.70 2.13
C TYR A 398 1.26 23.63 1.66
N TRP A 399 1.71 22.46 1.18
CA TRP A 399 3.04 22.26 0.63
C TRP A 399 3.32 23.22 -0.52
N ASN A 400 2.45 23.30 -1.53
CA ASN A 400 2.67 24.14 -2.70
C ASN A 400 2.88 25.61 -2.33
N SER A 401 2.19 26.13 -1.31
CA SER A 401 2.31 27.53 -0.88
C SER A 401 3.49 27.82 0.07
N HIS A 402 4.04 26.80 0.78
CA HIS A 402 5.04 26.99 1.82
C HIS A 402 6.36 26.24 1.56
N ARG A 403 6.45 25.43 0.51
CA ARG A 403 7.62 24.59 0.24
C ARG A 403 8.90 25.42 0.00
N PRO A 404 10.03 25.03 0.61
CA PRO A 404 11.31 25.72 0.42
C PRO A 404 12.05 25.25 -0.84
N ILE A 405 11.58 24.19 -1.51
CA ILE A 405 12.24 23.51 -2.63
C ILE A 405 11.26 23.29 -3.80
N ARG A 406 11.80 23.09 -5.00
CA ARG A 406 11.00 22.87 -6.22
C ARG A 406 10.33 21.48 -6.30
N HIS A 407 10.51 20.62 -5.30
CA HIS A 407 9.97 19.27 -5.32
C HIS A 407 8.44 19.28 -5.15
N LYS A 408 7.71 18.78 -6.14
CA LYS A 408 6.24 18.70 -6.12
C LYS A 408 5.80 17.37 -5.55
N VAL A 409 4.94 17.39 -4.53
CA VAL A 409 4.34 16.21 -3.91
C VAL A 409 2.90 16.49 -3.53
N ARG A 410 2.11 15.43 -3.34
CA ARG A 410 0.73 15.49 -2.84
C ARG A 410 0.64 15.15 -1.36
N ASP A 411 1.53 14.29 -0.87
CA ASP A 411 1.44 13.67 0.44
C ASP A 411 2.71 13.92 1.24
N ALA A 412 2.63 13.94 2.57
CA ALA A 412 3.77 14.17 3.46
C ALA A 412 4.79 13.02 3.47
N HIS A 413 4.51 11.90 2.79
CA HIS A 413 5.28 10.65 2.89
C HIS A 413 5.45 10.18 4.34
N ASN A 414 4.43 10.41 5.15
CA ASN A 414 4.31 9.94 6.53
C ASN A 414 2.85 10.03 6.95
N LEU A 415 2.15 8.91 6.92
CA LEU A 415 0.73 8.80 7.26
C LEU A 415 0.39 9.47 8.60
N TYR A 416 1.23 9.30 9.62
CA TYR A 416 0.93 9.77 10.98
C TYR A 416 1.04 11.29 11.11
N LEU A 417 2.06 11.89 10.51
CA LEU A 417 2.23 13.35 10.49
C LEU A 417 1.19 14.02 9.60
N GLU A 418 0.85 13.41 8.48
CA GLU A 418 -0.18 13.90 7.57
C GLU A 418 -1.55 13.90 8.25
N VAL A 419 -1.95 12.75 8.81
CA VAL A 419 -3.20 12.66 9.58
C VAL A 419 -3.22 13.63 10.76
N LEU A 420 -2.09 13.85 11.43
CA LEU A 420 -2.00 14.83 12.51
C LEU A 420 -2.20 16.26 12.02
N GLY A 421 -1.61 16.63 10.87
CA GLY A 421 -1.78 17.95 10.25
C GLY A 421 -3.20 18.19 9.75
N GLU A 422 -3.76 17.20 9.07
CA GLU A 422 -5.05 17.32 8.38
C GLU A 422 -6.28 17.06 9.28
N LEU A 423 -6.19 16.12 10.22
CA LEU A 423 -7.31 15.64 11.05
C LEU A 423 -7.10 15.89 12.56
N GLY A 424 -5.98 16.47 12.91
CA GLY A 424 -5.63 16.76 14.31
C GLY A 424 -5.39 15.52 15.17
N PRO A 425 -5.21 15.73 16.50
CA PRO A 425 -4.92 14.64 17.45
C PRO A 425 -6.03 13.58 17.52
N LEU A 426 -7.30 13.95 17.32
CA LEU A 426 -8.41 12.99 17.36
C LEU A 426 -8.37 12.07 16.15
N GLY A 427 -8.10 12.59 14.94
CA GLY A 427 -7.93 11.77 13.74
C GLY A 427 -6.80 10.76 13.90
N LEU A 428 -5.64 11.22 14.40
CA LEU A 428 -4.51 10.34 14.68
C LEU A 428 -4.85 9.28 15.73
N LEU A 429 -5.52 9.64 16.83
CA LEU A 429 -5.94 8.68 17.86
C LEU A 429 -6.84 7.59 17.29
N LEU A 430 -7.84 7.95 16.48
CA LEU A 430 -8.77 7.00 15.86
C LEU A 430 -8.04 6.05 14.91
N LEU A 431 -7.09 6.56 14.11
CA LEU A 431 -6.23 5.75 13.26
C LEU A 431 -5.36 4.79 14.09
N LEU A 432 -4.73 5.27 15.17
CA LEU A 432 -3.90 4.44 16.05
C LEU A 432 -4.73 3.36 16.77
N ILE A 433 -5.98 3.63 17.13
CA ILE A 433 -6.89 2.61 17.68
C ILE A 433 -7.20 1.56 16.61
N ALA A 434 -7.52 1.98 15.38
CA ALA A 434 -7.81 1.08 14.27
C ALA A 434 -6.66 0.13 13.97
N LEU A 435 -5.43 0.68 13.85
CA LEU A 435 -4.22 -0.08 13.53
C LEU A 435 -3.60 -0.79 14.74
N GLY A 436 -3.81 -0.29 15.95
CA GLY A 436 -3.24 -0.85 17.18
C GLY A 436 -3.95 -2.11 17.68
N ALA A 437 -5.27 -2.19 17.52
CA ALA A 437 -6.03 -3.34 18.00
C ALA A 437 -5.58 -4.69 17.36
N PRO A 438 -5.33 -4.79 16.03
CA PRO A 438 -4.75 -6.00 15.45
C PRO A 438 -3.35 -6.35 16.00
N LEU A 439 -2.53 -5.36 16.33
CA LEU A 439 -1.21 -5.60 16.95
C LEU A 439 -1.36 -6.26 18.31
N LEU A 440 -2.21 -5.69 19.18
CA LEU A 440 -2.47 -6.24 20.51
C LEU A 440 -3.04 -7.67 20.41
N ALA A 441 -3.98 -7.90 19.50
CA ALA A 441 -4.55 -9.22 19.23
C ALA A 441 -3.45 -10.22 18.77
N GLY A 442 -2.57 -9.80 17.86
CA GLY A 442 -1.46 -10.60 17.38
C GLY A 442 -0.46 -10.97 18.49
N PHE A 443 -0.09 -10.03 19.34
CA PHE A 443 0.78 -10.30 20.49
C PHE A 443 0.14 -11.29 21.48
N ALA A 444 -1.16 -11.18 21.74
CA ALA A 444 -1.88 -12.11 22.60
C ALA A 444 -1.93 -13.53 21.98
N ALA A 445 -2.12 -13.63 20.66
CA ALA A 445 -2.28 -14.89 19.93
C ALA A 445 -0.96 -15.45 19.35
N ARG A 446 0.21 -14.95 19.77
CA ARG A 446 1.54 -15.31 19.21
C ARG A 446 1.90 -16.79 19.23
N GLY A 447 1.20 -17.58 20.02
CA GLY A 447 1.35 -19.04 20.03
C GLY A 447 0.82 -19.76 18.77
N HIS A 448 -0.05 -19.10 17.99
CA HIS A 448 -0.56 -19.67 16.74
C HIS A 448 0.53 -19.65 15.65
N PRO A 449 0.68 -20.74 14.85
CA PRO A 449 1.81 -20.91 13.93
C PRO A 449 2.04 -19.79 12.92
N LEU A 450 0.98 -19.16 12.40
CA LEU A 450 1.10 -18.13 11.36
C LEU A 450 1.00 -16.69 11.90
N VAL A 451 0.71 -16.50 13.19
CA VAL A 451 0.59 -15.16 13.78
C VAL A 451 1.90 -14.37 13.70
N PRO A 452 3.08 -14.96 14.01
CA PRO A 452 4.34 -14.20 13.88
C PRO A 452 4.57 -13.64 12.48
N ALA A 453 4.24 -14.40 11.42
CA ALA A 453 4.38 -13.94 10.04
C ALA A 453 3.34 -12.88 9.65
N ALA A 454 2.08 -13.06 10.06
CA ALA A 454 1.03 -12.06 9.82
C ALA A 454 1.33 -10.75 10.56
N LEU A 455 1.84 -10.84 11.80
CA LEU A 455 2.25 -9.69 12.60
C LEU A 455 3.48 -8.99 11.98
N ALA A 456 4.44 -9.76 11.46
CA ALA A 456 5.60 -9.23 10.74
C ALA A 456 5.19 -8.43 9.49
N ALA A 457 4.32 -8.99 8.65
CA ALA A 457 3.83 -8.33 7.45
C ALA A 457 3.02 -7.05 7.80
N TYR A 458 2.17 -7.14 8.82
CA TYR A 458 1.38 -6.01 9.30
C TYR A 458 2.25 -4.88 9.86
N LEU A 459 3.25 -5.22 10.70
CA LEU A 459 4.18 -4.23 11.27
C LEU A 459 5.13 -3.64 10.22
N ALA A 460 5.51 -4.42 9.20
CA ALA A 460 6.25 -3.89 8.07
C ALA A 460 5.47 -2.76 7.36
N TYR A 461 4.16 -2.95 7.15
CA TYR A 461 3.28 -1.91 6.63
C TYR A 461 3.22 -0.69 7.56
N VAL A 462 2.91 -0.90 8.85
CA VAL A 462 2.78 0.19 9.84
C VAL A 462 4.08 1.01 9.94
N ALA A 463 5.25 0.34 9.88
CA ALA A 463 6.54 1.01 9.88
C ALA A 463 6.84 1.74 8.55
N HIS A 464 6.45 1.17 7.41
CA HIS A 464 6.68 1.79 6.10
C HIS A 464 5.77 3.00 5.88
N ALA A 465 4.53 2.97 6.36
CA ALA A 465 3.60 4.09 6.34
C ALA A 465 4.09 5.32 7.15
N ALA A 466 5.09 5.15 8.04
CA ALA A 466 5.78 6.25 8.71
C ALA A 466 6.81 6.96 7.82
N VAL A 467 7.12 6.40 6.65
CA VAL A 467 8.14 6.95 5.73
C VAL A 467 7.66 7.02 4.27
N ASP A 468 6.40 6.64 4.01
CA ASP A 468 5.80 6.71 2.68
C ASP A 468 4.26 6.87 2.73
N TRP A 469 3.61 7.10 1.59
CA TRP A 469 2.17 7.32 1.43
C TRP A 469 1.42 6.04 1.05
N ASP A 470 1.66 4.94 1.81
CA ASP A 470 1.08 3.61 1.55
C ASP A 470 -0.45 3.57 1.76
N TRP A 471 -0.97 4.51 2.57
CA TRP A 471 -2.41 4.61 2.85
C TRP A 471 -3.22 4.92 1.60
N GLU A 472 -2.69 5.73 0.70
CA GLU A 472 -3.29 6.11 -0.57
C GLU A 472 -3.31 4.97 -1.58
N MET A 473 -2.43 3.96 -1.38
CA MET A 473 -2.34 2.76 -2.21
C MET A 473 -3.22 1.64 -1.66
N ALA A 474 -4.49 1.60 -2.10
CA ALA A 474 -5.49 0.70 -1.54
C ALA A 474 -5.04 -0.78 -1.53
N ALA A 475 -4.33 -1.26 -2.54
CA ALA A 475 -3.82 -2.63 -2.59
C ALA A 475 -2.90 -2.95 -1.41
N VAL A 476 -1.99 -2.03 -1.05
CA VAL A 476 -1.03 -2.19 0.05
C VAL A 476 -1.75 -2.21 1.39
N THR A 477 -2.63 -1.24 1.62
CA THR A 477 -3.43 -1.11 2.85
C THR A 477 -4.38 -2.31 3.03
N LEU A 478 -4.99 -2.82 1.95
CA LEU A 478 -5.86 -4.00 2.01
C LEU A 478 -5.11 -5.29 2.35
N VAL A 479 -3.85 -5.46 1.92
CA VAL A 479 -2.98 -6.56 2.36
C VAL A 479 -2.70 -6.45 3.86
N ALA A 480 -2.39 -5.26 4.36
CA ALA A 480 -2.21 -5.03 5.79
C ALA A 480 -3.50 -5.32 6.58
N LEU A 481 -4.66 -4.83 6.13
CA LEU A 481 -5.96 -5.11 6.75
C LEU A 481 -6.30 -6.60 6.73
N SER A 482 -5.91 -7.33 5.68
CA SER A 482 -6.08 -8.80 5.63
C SER A 482 -5.22 -9.50 6.68
N CYS A 483 -3.98 -9.08 6.86
CA CYS A 483 -3.14 -9.56 7.96
C CYS A 483 -3.72 -9.20 9.32
N GLY A 484 -4.17 -7.94 9.51
CA GLY A 484 -4.82 -7.47 10.73
C GLY A 484 -6.09 -8.26 11.07
N ALA A 485 -6.95 -8.52 10.09
CA ALA A 485 -8.16 -9.32 10.27
C ALA A 485 -7.83 -10.77 10.66
N ALA A 486 -6.77 -11.36 10.08
CA ALA A 486 -6.29 -12.69 10.49
C ALA A 486 -5.81 -12.68 11.95
N LEU A 487 -5.07 -11.66 12.38
CA LEU A 487 -4.63 -11.50 13.77
C LEU A 487 -5.81 -11.41 14.73
N LEU A 488 -6.80 -10.56 14.41
CA LEU A 488 -8.04 -10.41 15.18
C LEU A 488 -8.83 -11.72 15.27
N ALA A 489 -8.96 -12.44 14.15
CA ALA A 489 -9.70 -13.71 14.09
C ALA A 489 -9.01 -14.84 14.84
N VAL A 490 -7.66 -14.89 14.84
CA VAL A 490 -6.92 -15.91 15.59
C VAL A 490 -6.94 -15.63 17.10
N ALA A 491 -6.98 -14.37 17.50
CA ALA A 491 -7.08 -13.99 18.91
C ALA A 491 -8.48 -14.24 19.52
N ASP A 492 -9.49 -14.42 18.67
CA ASP A 492 -10.83 -14.78 19.14
C ASP A 492 -10.89 -16.29 19.41
N ASP A 493 -10.78 -16.66 20.67
CA ASP A 493 -10.80 -18.04 21.16
C ASP A 493 -12.18 -18.50 21.68
N ARG A 494 -13.21 -17.66 21.53
CA ARG A 494 -14.56 -17.95 22.01
C ARG A 494 -15.16 -19.15 21.25
N GLU A 495 -15.60 -20.15 21.99
CA GLU A 495 -16.37 -21.28 21.47
C GLU A 495 -17.83 -20.86 21.30
N GLY A 496 -18.34 -20.87 20.06
CA GLY A 496 -19.73 -20.54 19.77
C GLY A 496 -20.12 -19.09 20.15
N PRO A 497 -19.46 -18.05 19.58
CA PRO A 497 -19.80 -16.67 19.90
C PRO A 497 -21.30 -16.41 19.64
N PRO A 498 -21.98 -15.56 20.46
CA PRO A 498 -23.36 -15.24 20.28
C PRO A 498 -23.62 -14.63 18.90
N LEU A 499 -24.78 -14.89 18.35
CA LEU A 499 -25.18 -14.30 17.06
C LEU A 499 -25.55 -12.83 17.23
N LEU A 500 -25.39 -12.08 16.18
CA LEU A 500 -25.90 -10.70 16.09
C LEU A 500 -27.45 -10.77 16.09
N SER A 501 -28.08 -9.95 16.92
CA SER A 501 -29.50 -9.81 16.93
C SER A 501 -30.05 -9.24 15.62
N ILE A 502 -31.31 -9.56 15.29
CA ILE A 502 -31.96 -9.07 14.06
C ILE A 502 -31.89 -7.53 13.94
N PRO A 503 -32.19 -6.74 15.01
CA PRO A 503 -32.08 -5.28 14.93
C PRO A 503 -30.67 -4.79 14.57
N ILE A 504 -29.62 -5.42 15.13
CA ILE A 504 -28.21 -5.04 14.82
C ILE A 504 -27.89 -5.39 13.36
N ARG A 505 -28.32 -6.55 12.88
CA ARG A 505 -28.13 -6.96 11.48
C ARG A 505 -28.87 -6.01 10.53
N ALA A 506 -30.11 -5.65 10.84
CA ALA A 506 -30.90 -4.71 10.05
C ALA A 506 -30.26 -3.32 10.00
N ALA A 507 -29.79 -2.80 11.14
CA ALA A 507 -29.08 -1.53 11.22
C ALA A 507 -27.77 -1.58 10.42
N GLY A 508 -26.97 -2.64 10.57
CA GLY A 508 -25.73 -2.84 9.81
C GLY A 508 -25.98 -2.92 8.30
N THR A 509 -27.05 -3.61 7.88
CA THR A 509 -27.48 -3.67 6.48
C THR A 509 -27.87 -2.29 5.95
N ALA A 510 -28.67 -1.53 6.70
CA ALA A 510 -29.08 -0.17 6.30
C ALA A 510 -27.87 0.77 6.16
N ILE A 511 -26.92 0.72 7.10
CA ILE A 511 -25.67 1.48 7.02
C ILE A 511 -24.86 1.05 5.79
N ALA A 512 -24.68 -0.25 5.56
CA ALA A 512 -23.94 -0.75 4.40
C ALA A 512 -24.58 -0.28 3.08
N LEU A 513 -25.91 -0.31 2.96
CA LEU A 513 -26.63 0.15 1.76
C LEU A 513 -26.50 1.67 1.57
N LEU A 514 -26.50 2.45 2.65
CA LEU A 514 -26.22 3.89 2.57
C LEU A 514 -24.80 4.15 2.04
N LEU A 515 -23.81 3.43 2.54
CA LEU A 515 -22.43 3.55 2.11
C LEU A 515 -22.23 3.03 0.67
N VAL A 516 -23.01 2.00 0.23
CA VAL A 516 -23.09 1.59 -1.19
C VAL A 516 -23.54 2.75 -2.06
N ALA A 517 -24.56 3.50 -1.64
CA ALA A 517 -25.03 4.65 -2.40
C ALA A 517 -23.95 5.75 -2.51
N LEU A 518 -23.20 6.01 -1.42
CA LEU A 518 -22.07 6.95 -1.45
C LEU A 518 -20.95 6.47 -2.39
N ALA A 519 -20.57 5.19 -2.33
CA ALA A 519 -19.57 4.61 -3.22
C ALA A 519 -20.03 4.65 -4.70
N PHE A 520 -21.32 4.43 -4.95
CA PHE A 520 -21.90 4.52 -6.28
C PHE A 520 -21.83 5.94 -6.86
N VAL A 521 -22.12 6.96 -6.04
CA VAL A 521 -21.97 8.38 -6.45
C VAL A 521 -20.50 8.66 -6.82
N GLY A 522 -19.54 8.19 -6.02
CA GLY A 522 -18.11 8.27 -6.32
C GLY A 522 -17.75 7.61 -7.64
N LEU A 523 -18.25 6.38 -7.86
CA LEU A 523 -17.97 5.60 -9.06
C LEU A 523 -18.50 6.26 -10.35
N VAL A 524 -19.75 6.74 -10.33
CA VAL A 524 -20.35 7.36 -11.52
C VAL A 524 -19.62 8.66 -11.88
N GLY A 525 -19.29 9.48 -10.87
CA GLY A 525 -18.56 10.73 -11.09
C GLY A 525 -17.16 10.51 -11.65
N SER A 526 -16.37 9.62 -11.02
CA SER A 526 -15.00 9.31 -11.47
C SER A 526 -14.96 8.65 -12.85
N SER A 527 -15.89 7.73 -13.11
CA SER A 527 -15.97 7.06 -14.41
C SER A 527 -16.32 8.04 -15.54
N ALA A 528 -17.24 8.97 -15.29
CA ALA A 528 -17.59 10.00 -16.24
C ALA A 528 -16.43 10.99 -16.46
N LEU A 529 -15.72 11.39 -15.40
CA LEU A 529 -14.53 12.25 -15.51
C LEU A 529 -13.45 11.60 -16.37
N GLY A 530 -13.10 10.33 -16.07
CA GLY A 530 -12.12 9.59 -16.87
C GLY A 530 -12.58 9.34 -18.31
N ALA A 531 -13.89 9.21 -18.58
CA ALA A 531 -14.41 9.13 -19.95
C ALA A 531 -14.29 10.47 -20.68
N SER A 532 -14.50 11.59 -19.99
CA SER A 532 -14.30 12.94 -20.53
C SER A 532 -12.85 13.17 -20.93
N ASP A 533 -11.91 12.82 -20.07
CA ASP A 533 -10.48 12.94 -20.31
C ASP A 533 -10.03 12.15 -21.53
N ARG A 534 -10.39 10.88 -21.60
CA ARG A 534 -10.11 10.03 -22.78
C ARG A 534 -10.74 10.54 -24.07
N ALA A 535 -11.92 11.14 -24.00
CA ALA A 535 -12.59 11.75 -25.17
C ALA A 535 -11.87 13.03 -25.60
N LEU A 536 -11.42 13.86 -24.66
CA LEU A 536 -10.64 15.07 -24.92
C LEU A 536 -9.32 14.74 -25.60
N THR A 537 -8.55 13.79 -25.05
CA THR A 537 -7.28 13.33 -25.62
C THR A 537 -7.43 12.81 -27.07
N LYS A 538 -8.60 12.25 -27.41
CA LYS A 538 -8.91 11.76 -28.77
C LYS A 538 -9.56 12.84 -29.66
N GLY A 539 -9.63 14.09 -29.22
CA GLY A 539 -10.26 15.20 -29.98
C GLY A 539 -11.79 15.10 -30.10
N ARG A 540 -12.43 14.21 -29.31
CA ARG A 540 -13.90 14.00 -29.34
C ARG A 540 -14.60 14.98 -28.39
N TYR A 541 -14.52 16.28 -28.71
CA TYR A 541 -14.94 17.37 -27.81
C TYR A 541 -16.41 17.31 -27.38
N GLY A 542 -17.33 16.88 -28.27
CA GLY A 542 -18.75 16.76 -27.94
C GLY A 542 -19.00 15.72 -26.85
N GLU A 543 -18.32 14.57 -26.95
CA GLU A 543 -18.35 13.50 -25.95
C GLU A 543 -17.68 13.95 -24.64
N ALA A 544 -16.49 14.58 -24.73
CA ALA A 544 -15.77 15.10 -23.57
C ALA A 544 -16.66 16.07 -22.77
N ARG A 545 -17.29 17.03 -23.42
CA ARG A 545 -18.22 17.98 -22.81
C ARG A 545 -19.43 17.28 -22.15
N SER A 546 -20.02 16.30 -22.80
CA SER A 546 -21.16 15.54 -22.28
C SER A 546 -20.77 14.80 -20.99
N GLN A 547 -19.62 14.09 -21.02
CA GLN A 547 -19.13 13.34 -19.87
C GLN A 547 -18.67 14.25 -18.73
N ALA A 548 -18.02 15.39 -18.99
CA ALA A 548 -17.70 16.40 -17.97
C ALA A 548 -18.95 16.92 -17.27
N ARG A 549 -20.02 17.23 -18.02
CA ARG A 549 -21.31 17.65 -17.42
C ARG A 549 -21.94 16.54 -16.61
N LYS A 550 -21.88 15.29 -17.06
CA LYS A 550 -22.33 14.14 -16.28
C LYS A 550 -21.54 14.02 -14.98
N ALA A 551 -20.21 14.11 -15.03
CA ALA A 551 -19.38 14.12 -13.83
C ALA A 551 -19.77 15.26 -12.89
N ALA A 552 -19.98 16.50 -13.38
CA ALA A 552 -20.38 17.65 -12.59
C ALA A 552 -21.76 17.49 -11.92
N SER A 553 -22.68 16.73 -12.52
CA SER A 553 -24.00 16.46 -11.92
C SER A 553 -23.93 15.49 -10.74
N TRP A 554 -22.96 14.58 -10.74
CA TRP A 554 -22.73 13.59 -9.67
C TRP A 554 -21.73 14.09 -8.62
N TRP A 555 -20.66 14.78 -9.05
CA TRP A 555 -19.63 15.35 -8.20
C TRP A 555 -19.79 16.87 -8.05
N ARG A 556 -20.88 17.30 -7.43
CA ARG A 556 -21.23 18.71 -7.28
C ARG A 556 -20.24 19.52 -6.44
N TRP A 557 -19.45 18.82 -5.59
CA TRP A 557 -18.44 19.42 -4.72
C TRP A 557 -17.08 19.59 -5.43
N SER A 558 -16.75 18.73 -6.43
CA SER A 558 -15.44 18.69 -7.07
C SER A 558 -15.22 19.83 -8.06
N PRO A 559 -14.01 20.40 -8.12
CA PRO A 559 -13.56 21.30 -9.17
C PRO A 559 -13.29 20.58 -10.50
N ASP A 560 -12.86 19.28 -10.46
CA ASP A 560 -12.32 18.57 -11.61
C ASP A 560 -13.26 18.47 -12.83
N PRO A 561 -14.58 18.20 -12.66
CA PRO A 561 -15.48 18.17 -13.81
C PRO A 561 -15.61 19.55 -14.49
N TRP A 562 -15.52 20.62 -13.71
CA TRP A 562 -15.59 21.99 -14.22
C TRP A 562 -14.28 22.41 -14.90
N ARG A 563 -13.13 21.97 -14.35
CA ARG A 563 -11.83 22.11 -15.00
C ARG A 563 -11.81 21.40 -16.34
N GLN A 564 -12.20 20.11 -16.37
CA GLN A 564 -12.28 19.31 -17.59
C GLN A 564 -13.23 19.89 -18.65
N LEU A 565 -14.32 20.52 -18.21
CA LEU A 565 -15.22 21.24 -19.11
C LEU A 565 -14.53 22.49 -19.68
N GLY A 566 -13.79 23.24 -18.86
CA GLY A 566 -12.97 24.38 -19.26
C GLY A 566 -11.90 24.00 -20.27
N ASP A 567 -11.14 22.92 -20.01
CA ASP A 567 -10.11 22.38 -20.90
C ASP A 567 -10.71 22.01 -22.27
N THR A 568 -11.89 21.34 -22.26
CA THR A 568 -12.59 20.97 -23.50
C THR A 568 -13.03 22.20 -24.29
N GLN A 569 -13.50 23.26 -23.61
CA GLN A 569 -13.93 24.51 -24.24
C GLN A 569 -12.73 25.30 -24.77
N ALA A 570 -11.65 25.38 -24.02
CA ALA A 570 -10.40 26.01 -24.45
C ALA A 570 -9.84 25.33 -25.71
N ALA A 571 -9.82 24.00 -25.75
CA ALA A 571 -9.38 23.23 -26.91
C ALA A 571 -10.25 23.45 -28.17
N GLN A 572 -11.49 23.94 -28.00
CA GLN A 572 -12.38 24.33 -29.08
C GLN A 572 -12.29 25.82 -29.47
N GLY A 573 -11.46 26.61 -28.78
CA GLY A 573 -11.37 28.06 -28.95
C GLY A 573 -12.51 28.86 -28.29
N ASP A 574 -13.36 28.20 -27.47
CA ASP A 574 -14.43 28.87 -26.69
C ASP A 574 -13.85 29.44 -25.39
N SER A 575 -13.07 30.53 -25.50
CA SER A 575 -12.44 31.18 -24.34
C SER A 575 -13.45 31.69 -23.31
N VAL A 576 -14.61 32.18 -23.76
CA VAL A 576 -15.67 32.70 -22.85
C VAL A 576 -16.28 31.56 -22.03
N GLY A 577 -16.59 30.45 -22.68
CA GLY A 577 -17.06 29.23 -22.01
C GLY A 577 -16.04 28.67 -21.05
N ALA A 578 -14.76 28.56 -21.46
CA ALA A 578 -13.66 28.10 -20.65
C ALA A 578 -13.47 28.94 -19.38
N GLN A 579 -13.46 30.30 -19.51
CA GLN A 579 -13.38 31.19 -18.36
C GLN A 579 -14.53 30.95 -17.35
N LYS A 580 -15.74 30.75 -17.83
CA LYS A 580 -16.91 30.49 -16.96
C LYS A 580 -16.73 29.17 -16.21
N SER A 581 -16.25 28.14 -16.90
CA SER A 581 -16.01 26.80 -16.32
C SER A 581 -14.88 26.82 -15.29
N TYR A 582 -13.74 27.46 -15.59
CA TYR A 582 -12.64 27.59 -14.64
C TYR A 582 -13.00 28.42 -13.41
N ARG A 583 -13.75 29.57 -13.57
CA ARG A 583 -14.26 30.29 -12.41
C ARG A 583 -15.20 29.44 -11.54
N LYS A 584 -15.96 28.53 -12.15
CA LYS A 584 -16.79 27.58 -11.42
C LYS A 584 -15.95 26.55 -10.68
N ALA A 585 -14.87 26.03 -11.29
CA ALA A 585 -13.91 25.16 -10.63
C ALA A 585 -13.22 25.86 -9.45
N ILE A 586 -12.72 27.10 -9.64
CA ILE A 586 -12.13 27.93 -8.59
C ILE A 586 -13.10 28.16 -7.42
N SER A 587 -14.41 28.32 -7.69
CA SER A 587 -15.39 28.44 -6.61
C SER A 587 -15.52 27.20 -5.72
N LYS A 588 -15.01 26.03 -6.17
CA LYS A 588 -15.00 24.77 -5.45
C LYS A 588 -13.68 24.51 -4.73
N SER A 589 -12.55 24.93 -5.31
CA SER A 589 -11.22 24.85 -4.70
C SER A 589 -10.45 26.14 -5.02
N ARG A 590 -10.46 27.08 -4.08
CA ARG A 590 -9.82 28.40 -4.27
C ARG A 590 -8.31 28.36 -4.10
N ARG A 591 -7.80 27.35 -3.39
CA ARG A 591 -6.38 27.20 -3.10
C ARG A 591 -5.64 26.35 -4.14
N ASP A 592 -6.33 25.81 -5.13
CA ASP A 592 -5.71 25.11 -6.26
C ASP A 592 -5.14 26.14 -7.25
N TRP A 593 -3.83 26.29 -7.25
CA TRP A 593 -3.10 27.21 -8.11
C TRP A 593 -3.25 26.90 -9.60
N MET A 594 -3.44 25.63 -9.96
CA MET A 594 -3.56 25.20 -11.36
C MET A 594 -4.85 25.77 -12.00
N LEU A 595 -5.94 25.86 -11.24
CA LEU A 595 -7.19 26.46 -11.73
C LEU A 595 -7.06 27.95 -12.05
N TRP A 596 -6.27 28.67 -11.25
CA TRP A 596 -5.96 30.06 -11.52
C TRP A 596 -5.06 30.23 -12.72
N TYR A 597 -4.07 29.35 -12.88
CA TYR A 597 -3.24 29.31 -14.07
C TYR A 597 -4.08 29.01 -15.32
N ASP A 598 -4.92 27.96 -15.30
CA ASP A 598 -5.80 27.60 -16.41
C ASP A 598 -6.73 28.78 -16.80
N LEU A 599 -7.27 29.50 -15.79
CA LEU A 599 -8.06 30.72 -16.06
C LEU A 599 -7.22 31.80 -16.74
N SER A 600 -5.96 31.98 -16.38
CA SER A 600 -5.08 32.97 -16.98
C SER A 600 -4.83 32.73 -18.46
N THR A 601 -4.72 31.45 -18.87
CA THR A 601 -4.42 31.05 -20.26
C THR A 601 -5.55 31.37 -21.25
N VAL A 602 -6.77 31.56 -20.75
CA VAL A 602 -7.96 31.85 -21.57
C VAL A 602 -8.54 33.25 -21.30
N SER A 603 -7.81 34.07 -20.52
CA SER A 603 -8.20 35.45 -20.18
C SER A 603 -7.25 36.45 -20.82
N ASP A 604 -7.69 37.70 -20.98
CA ASP A 604 -6.88 38.77 -21.55
C ASP A 604 -6.66 39.93 -20.56
N GLY A 605 -5.58 40.68 -20.78
CA GLY A 605 -5.27 41.94 -20.07
C GLY A 605 -5.25 41.77 -18.53
N PRO A 606 -5.81 42.75 -17.79
CA PRO A 606 -5.77 42.74 -16.31
C PRO A 606 -6.45 41.54 -15.65
N ALA A 607 -7.33 40.83 -16.36
CA ALA A 607 -7.95 39.60 -15.83
C ALA A 607 -6.96 38.41 -15.83
N ALA A 608 -6.18 38.27 -16.90
CA ALA A 608 -5.12 37.26 -17.00
C ALA A 608 -4.03 37.51 -15.95
N GLU A 609 -3.60 38.79 -15.80
CA GLU A 609 -2.58 39.19 -14.83
C GLU A 609 -3.01 38.88 -13.38
N ARG A 610 -4.27 39.17 -13.01
CA ARG A 610 -4.80 38.83 -11.69
C ARG A 610 -4.82 37.33 -11.46
N ALA A 611 -5.28 36.54 -12.43
CA ALA A 611 -5.32 35.09 -12.31
C ALA A 611 -3.90 34.52 -12.16
N LEU A 612 -2.93 34.99 -12.94
CA LEU A 612 -1.54 34.60 -12.86
C LEU A 612 -0.89 34.98 -11.52
N SER A 613 -1.22 36.17 -10.98
CA SER A 613 -0.76 36.62 -9.66
C SER A 613 -1.27 35.72 -8.54
N GLU A 614 -2.54 35.26 -8.61
CA GLU A 614 -3.09 34.33 -7.64
C GLU A 614 -2.44 32.95 -7.76
N ALA A 615 -2.17 32.45 -8.96
CA ALA A 615 -1.43 31.21 -9.16
C ALA A 615 -0.01 31.30 -8.53
N ALA A 616 0.68 32.41 -8.75
CA ALA A 616 2.01 32.67 -8.17
C ALA A 616 1.99 32.77 -6.64
N ARG A 617 0.94 33.39 -6.07
CA ARG A 617 0.75 33.49 -4.63
C ARG A 617 0.53 32.11 -3.98
N LEU A 618 -0.24 31.24 -4.63
CA LEU A 618 -0.55 29.90 -4.15
C LEU A 618 0.58 28.89 -4.40
N ASN A 619 1.40 29.14 -5.40
CA ASN A 619 2.57 28.31 -5.71
C ASN A 619 3.71 29.19 -6.27
N PRO A 620 4.67 29.63 -5.44
CA PRO A 620 5.82 30.45 -5.90
C PRO A 620 6.67 29.80 -7.00
N TYR A 621 6.61 28.47 -7.10
CA TYR A 621 7.35 27.70 -8.11
C TYR A 621 6.50 27.27 -9.31
N PHE A 622 5.30 27.82 -9.51
CA PHE A 622 4.34 27.36 -10.52
C PHE A 622 4.95 27.30 -11.94
N ARG A 623 5.82 28.28 -12.33
CA ARG A 623 6.46 28.31 -13.65
C ARG A 623 7.36 27.11 -13.87
N SER A 624 8.22 26.79 -12.89
CA SER A 624 9.10 25.63 -12.99
C SER A 624 8.34 24.30 -12.91
N ASP A 625 7.18 24.27 -12.24
CA ASP A 625 6.32 23.10 -12.23
C ASP A 625 5.66 22.83 -13.59
N LEU A 626 5.36 23.88 -14.35
CA LEU A 626 4.84 23.77 -15.70
C LEU A 626 5.92 23.33 -16.70
N GLU A 627 7.14 23.86 -16.57
CA GLU A 627 8.29 23.45 -17.39
C GLU A 627 8.63 21.96 -17.18
N GLY A 628 8.64 21.48 -15.94
CA GLY A 628 8.85 20.06 -15.62
C GLY A 628 7.75 19.12 -16.15
N THR A 629 6.53 19.60 -16.30
CA THR A 629 5.44 18.83 -16.94
C THR A 629 5.55 18.78 -18.45
N SER A 630 6.19 19.77 -19.09
CA SER A 630 6.44 19.80 -20.54
C SER A 630 7.48 18.75 -20.98
N ASP A 631 8.43 18.42 -20.10
CA ASP A 631 9.44 17.37 -20.37
C ASP A 631 8.91 15.94 -20.17
N VAL A 632 7.81 15.78 -19.41
CA VAL A 632 7.17 14.48 -19.16
C VAL A 632 6.10 14.15 -20.22
N SER A 633 5.64 15.15 -21.00
CA SER A 633 4.61 14.97 -22.04
C SER A 633 5.19 14.78 -23.45
N ARG A 634 6.51 14.65 -23.60
CA ARG A 634 7.21 14.27 -24.83
C ARG A 634 7.86 12.86 -24.68
#